data_c2ea3d8e0843de2e28bd9a6e3caa4113
#
_entry.id   c2ea3d8e0843de2e28bd9a6e3caa4113
#
_cell.length_a   1.000
_cell.length_b   1.000
_cell.length_c   1.000
_cell.angle_alpha   90.00
_cell.angle_beta   90.00
_cell.angle_gamma   90.00
#
_symmetry.space_group_name_H-M   'P 1'
#
loop_
_entity.id
_entity.type
_entity.pdbx_description
1 polymer ?
#
loop_
_entity_poly.entity_id
_entity_poly.type
_entity_poly.pdbx_seq_one_letter_code
_entity_poly.pdbx_strand_id
1 'polypeptide(L)'
;MLLRFIAENIFSFKDAVEFNTFPSSKSQTHPHHKVDCSHATVLRLASLYGANGAGKSNLLAAIDLLHKAVLEGSLDKIGLYDNISFRFDQSLKNQPSGLAIEFFHAEKIFYYHIEFKKGEVLLEELYISKKTRDVEIFRRDGNKIHINEDYLPKGMSNEKYVDVLDRFIRPDMLLLSFFGHYYPNEIKVITDAFMWFVDSLRVVLPDTVSGYVPHLLDKHAPFRELVNDTMPELKTGISSLEVNKVPVSEETVQGNQAMIDAIREARKSPDTPQVVQRMTEAGVEIANIVFEDGQVWQKTLVSVREDARGHLYKAPISIESDGTQRLIEYMPLFFSVT
;
A
#
# COMPACT_ATOMS: atom_id res chain seq x y z
N MET A 1 1.52 -12.74 0.82
CA MET A 1 1.99 -12.49 2.21
C MET A 1 3.44 -12.01 2.18
N LEU A 2 3.82 -11.06 3.04
CA LEU A 2 5.21 -10.63 3.21
C LEU A 2 5.98 -11.68 4.02
N LEU A 3 7.16 -12.09 3.54
CA LEU A 3 8.07 -13.00 4.24
C LEU A 3 9.24 -12.24 4.87
N ARG A 4 9.92 -11.42 4.07
CA ARG A 4 11.13 -10.71 4.48
C ARG A 4 11.27 -9.40 3.71
N PHE A 5 11.83 -8.39 4.39
CA PHE A 5 12.22 -7.12 3.78
C PHE A 5 13.62 -6.73 4.25
N ILE A 6 14.45 -6.25 3.35
CA ILE A 6 15.82 -5.83 3.63
C ILE A 6 16.00 -4.41 3.10
N ALA A 7 16.64 -3.56 3.91
CA ALA A 7 16.99 -2.19 3.54
C ALA A 7 18.47 -1.92 3.90
N GLU A 8 19.21 -1.34 2.98
CA GLU A 8 20.63 -1.05 3.14
C GLU A 8 20.96 0.33 2.60
N ASN A 9 21.85 1.05 3.29
CA ASN A 9 22.28 2.41 2.97
C ASN A 9 21.11 3.34 2.64
N ILE A 10 20.09 3.36 3.49
CA ILE A 10 18.87 4.15 3.27
C ILE A 10 18.34 4.71 4.59
N PHE A 11 17.92 5.98 4.62
CA PHE A 11 17.37 6.68 5.78
C PHE A 11 18.28 6.58 7.03
N SER A 12 17.87 5.80 8.05
CA SER A 12 18.63 5.55 9.28
C SER A 12 19.42 4.24 9.24
N PHE A 13 19.37 3.48 8.16
CA PHE A 13 20.03 2.18 8.03
C PHE A 13 21.35 2.34 7.28
N LYS A 14 22.47 2.15 8.02
CA LYS A 14 23.80 2.12 7.46
C LYS A 14 24.07 0.80 6.76
N ASP A 15 23.96 -0.26 7.54
CA ASP A 15 24.18 -1.63 7.11
C ASP A 15 22.84 -2.28 6.77
N ALA A 16 22.85 -3.43 6.11
CA ALA A 16 21.63 -4.18 5.80
C ALA A 16 20.87 -4.55 7.06
N VAL A 17 19.62 -4.11 7.13
CA VAL A 17 18.67 -4.43 8.18
C VAL A 17 17.58 -5.32 7.61
N GLU A 18 17.36 -6.46 8.26
CA GLU A 18 16.33 -7.42 7.87
C GLU A 18 15.14 -7.36 8.83
N PHE A 19 13.96 -7.26 8.27
CA PHE A 19 12.68 -7.57 8.91
C PHE A 19 12.12 -8.83 8.29
N ASN A 20 11.70 -9.80 9.12
CA ASN A 20 11.06 -11.01 8.61
C ASN A 20 9.88 -11.44 9.47
N THR A 21 9.02 -12.28 8.89
CA THR A 21 7.81 -12.82 9.52
C THR A 21 7.94 -14.32 9.83
N PHE A 22 9.14 -14.88 9.79
CA PHE A 22 9.35 -16.30 10.09
C PHE A 22 9.11 -16.60 11.57
N PRO A 23 8.38 -17.67 11.90
CA PRO A 23 8.17 -18.07 13.28
C PRO A 23 9.47 -18.55 13.92
N SER A 24 9.68 -18.21 15.19
CA SER A 24 10.78 -18.80 15.95
C SER A 24 10.60 -20.33 16.03
N SER A 25 11.67 -21.08 15.75
CA SER A 25 11.68 -22.53 15.85
C SER A 25 11.38 -23.05 17.27
N LYS A 26 11.57 -22.20 18.29
CA LYS A 26 11.31 -22.51 19.70
C LYS A 26 9.86 -22.28 20.11
N SER A 27 9.07 -21.54 19.34
CA SER A 27 7.68 -21.21 19.69
C SER A 27 6.73 -22.28 19.16
N GLN A 28 6.04 -22.97 20.09
CA GLN A 28 4.97 -23.93 19.76
C GLN A 28 3.57 -23.39 20.11
N THR A 29 3.49 -22.16 20.62
CA THR A 29 2.23 -21.50 20.97
C THR A 29 1.57 -20.86 19.74
N HIS A 30 0.25 -20.71 19.81
CA HIS A 30 -0.56 -20.03 18.80
C HIS A 30 -0.37 -20.54 17.35
N PRO A 31 -0.60 -21.84 17.08
CA PRO A 31 -0.42 -22.42 15.75
C PRO A 31 -1.29 -21.75 14.67
N HIS A 32 -2.45 -21.18 15.05
CA HIS A 32 -3.34 -20.44 14.16
C HIS A 32 -2.77 -19.12 13.64
N HIS A 33 -1.69 -18.59 14.24
CA HIS A 33 -0.94 -17.45 13.71
C HIS A 33 0.10 -17.83 12.66
N LYS A 34 0.28 -19.11 12.37
CA LYS A 34 1.22 -19.61 11.36
C LYS A 34 0.48 -19.93 10.08
N VAL A 35 1.09 -19.57 8.95
CA VAL A 35 0.58 -19.88 7.62
C VAL A 35 1.70 -20.51 6.80
N ASP A 36 1.40 -21.62 6.16
CA ASP A 36 2.33 -22.25 5.22
C ASP A 36 2.22 -21.61 3.84
N CYS A 37 3.37 -21.14 3.36
CA CYS A 37 3.54 -20.48 2.07
C CYS A 37 4.54 -21.29 1.25
N SER A 38 4.08 -22.27 0.48
CA SER A 38 4.94 -23.18 -0.29
C SER A 38 5.92 -23.93 0.61
N HIS A 39 7.20 -23.59 0.61
CA HIS A 39 8.24 -24.24 1.42
C HIS A 39 8.63 -23.46 2.67
N ALA A 40 7.98 -22.34 2.95
CA ALA A 40 8.19 -21.51 4.14
C ALA A 40 6.92 -21.41 4.98
N THR A 41 7.08 -21.27 6.28
CA THR A 41 5.99 -20.93 7.20
C THR A 41 6.22 -19.51 7.71
N VAL A 42 5.17 -18.69 7.73
CA VAL A 42 5.22 -17.28 8.17
C VAL A 42 4.16 -16.99 9.22
N LEU A 43 4.34 -15.88 9.94
CA LEU A 43 3.38 -15.38 10.92
C LEU A 43 2.36 -14.45 10.23
N ARG A 44 1.09 -14.57 10.64
CA ARG A 44 0.02 -13.66 10.20
C ARG A 44 0.18 -12.24 10.76
N LEU A 45 0.84 -12.11 11.90
CA LEU A 45 1.02 -10.85 12.62
C LEU A 45 2.45 -10.76 13.15
N ALA A 46 3.06 -9.59 12.95
CA ALA A 46 4.33 -9.21 13.57
C ALA A 46 4.19 -7.82 14.21
N SER A 47 4.83 -7.63 15.36
CA SER A 47 4.86 -6.34 16.05
C SER A 47 6.30 -5.88 16.22
N LEU A 48 6.55 -4.60 15.87
CA LEU A 48 7.86 -3.95 16.00
C LEU A 48 7.88 -3.08 17.25
N TYR A 49 8.77 -3.38 18.17
CA TYR A 49 9.02 -2.58 19.36
C TYR A 49 10.43 -2.02 19.36
N GLY A 50 10.62 -0.88 19.99
CA GLY A 50 11.94 -0.26 20.14
C GLY A 50 11.83 1.19 20.63
N ALA A 51 12.94 1.75 21.08
CA ALA A 51 13.05 3.13 21.54
C ALA A 51 12.66 4.14 20.44
N ASN A 52 12.38 5.37 20.83
CA ASN A 52 12.22 6.47 19.88
C ASN A 52 13.55 6.68 19.12
N GLY A 53 13.45 6.87 17.82
CA GLY A 53 14.63 6.97 16.96
C GLY A 53 15.26 5.64 16.54
N ALA A 54 14.75 4.47 16.96
CA ALA A 54 15.30 3.16 16.60
C ALA A 54 15.07 2.73 15.13
N GLY A 55 14.50 3.60 14.28
CA GLY A 55 14.30 3.30 12.86
C GLY A 55 12.97 2.63 12.48
N LYS A 56 12.04 2.39 13.44
CA LYS A 56 10.75 1.72 13.15
C LYS A 56 9.97 2.39 12.02
N SER A 57 9.83 3.72 12.06
CA SER A 57 9.15 4.47 11.01
C SER A 57 9.92 4.47 9.69
N ASN A 58 11.26 4.45 9.74
CA ASN A 58 12.09 4.39 8.55
C ASN A 58 12.02 3.03 7.85
N LEU A 59 11.75 1.94 8.59
CA LEU A 59 11.49 0.65 7.99
C LEU A 59 10.20 0.68 7.16
N LEU A 60 9.12 1.22 7.73
CA LEU A 60 7.85 1.40 7.00
C LEU A 60 8.02 2.35 5.82
N ALA A 61 8.76 3.45 5.99
CA ALA A 61 9.05 4.38 4.89
C ALA A 61 9.86 3.71 3.76
N ALA A 62 10.76 2.79 4.07
CA ALA A 62 11.52 2.04 3.07
C ALA A 62 10.63 1.04 2.31
N ILE A 63 9.69 0.37 3.00
CA ILE A 63 8.69 -0.49 2.35
C ILE A 63 7.77 0.34 1.45
N ASP A 64 7.28 1.48 1.94
CA ASP A 64 6.42 2.41 1.19
C ASP A 64 7.13 2.96 -0.05
N LEU A 65 8.41 3.27 0.08
CA LEU A 65 9.24 3.72 -1.02
C LEU A 65 9.33 2.67 -2.15
N LEU A 66 9.65 1.41 -1.79
CA LEU A 66 9.68 0.31 -2.76
C LEU A 66 8.31 0.09 -3.39
N HIS A 67 7.25 0.10 -2.59
CA HIS A 67 5.86 -0.02 -3.06
C HIS A 67 5.51 1.06 -4.08
N LYS A 68 5.76 2.33 -3.74
CA LYS A 68 5.52 3.46 -4.65
C LYS A 68 6.37 3.38 -5.92
N ALA A 69 7.66 3.02 -5.80
CA ALA A 69 8.54 2.87 -6.95
C ALA A 69 8.01 1.85 -7.94
N VAL A 70 7.52 0.70 -7.45
CA VAL A 70 6.92 -0.34 -8.29
C VAL A 70 5.60 0.12 -8.89
N LEU A 71 4.73 0.78 -8.14
CA LEU A 71 3.44 1.24 -8.66
C LEU A 71 3.58 2.37 -9.69
N GLU A 72 4.46 3.33 -9.46
CA GLU A 72 4.71 4.44 -10.39
C GLU A 72 5.59 4.05 -11.59
N GLY A 73 6.35 2.97 -11.43
CA GLY A 73 7.22 2.39 -12.47
C GLY A 73 8.51 3.16 -12.72
N SER A 74 8.81 4.18 -11.92
CA SER A 74 9.99 5.03 -12.10
C SER A 74 10.37 5.70 -10.79
N LEU A 75 11.67 5.70 -10.50
CA LEU A 75 12.24 6.39 -9.35
C LEU A 75 12.12 7.92 -9.48
N ASP A 76 12.12 8.42 -10.72
CA ASP A 76 11.94 9.82 -11.05
C ASP A 76 10.55 10.33 -10.62
N LYS A 77 9.50 9.59 -10.93
CA LYS A 77 8.13 9.95 -10.59
C LYS A 77 7.86 10.07 -9.09
N ILE A 78 8.59 9.34 -8.27
CA ILE A 78 8.49 9.41 -6.81
C ILE A 78 9.46 10.42 -6.19
N GLY A 79 10.14 11.23 -7.01
CA GLY A 79 10.99 12.34 -6.56
C GLY A 79 12.32 11.89 -5.92
N LEU A 80 12.84 10.72 -6.26
CA LEU A 80 14.11 10.20 -5.75
C LEU A 80 15.35 10.81 -6.42
N TYR A 81 15.34 12.12 -6.62
CA TYR A 81 16.50 12.85 -7.12
C TYR A 81 17.56 13.07 -6.03
N ASP A 82 17.11 13.24 -4.79
CA ASP A 82 17.97 13.50 -3.67
C ASP A 82 18.55 12.21 -3.08
N ASN A 83 19.70 12.35 -2.48
CA ASN A 83 20.36 11.27 -1.82
C ASN A 83 19.62 10.91 -0.52
N ILE A 84 18.88 9.79 -0.53
CA ILE A 84 18.23 9.22 0.66
C ILE A 84 19.12 8.22 1.40
N SER A 85 20.40 8.07 0.99
CA SER A 85 21.37 7.22 1.65
C SER A 85 21.59 7.62 3.11
N PHE A 86 22.17 6.74 3.88
CA PHE A 86 22.51 7.00 5.29
C PHE A 86 23.36 8.26 5.44
N ARG A 87 22.86 9.24 6.22
CA ARG A 87 23.40 10.61 6.25
C ARG A 87 24.64 10.79 7.14
N PHE A 88 24.83 9.90 8.11
CA PHE A 88 25.87 10.05 9.12
C PHE A 88 27.22 9.41 8.74
N ASP A 89 27.34 8.89 7.50
CA ASP A 89 28.58 8.39 6.95
C ASP A 89 28.81 8.92 5.53
N GLN A 90 29.80 9.84 5.40
CA GLN A 90 30.09 10.48 4.12
C GLN A 90 30.57 9.51 3.04
N SER A 91 31.17 8.37 3.42
CA SER A 91 31.62 7.35 2.48
C SER A 91 30.46 6.67 1.75
N LEU A 92 29.28 6.61 2.38
CA LEU A 92 28.06 6.00 1.84
C LEU A 92 27.24 6.91 0.93
N LYS A 93 27.49 8.21 0.97
CA LYS A 93 26.75 9.19 0.16
C LYS A 93 26.78 8.90 -1.34
N ASN A 94 27.85 8.26 -1.81
CA ASN A 94 28.05 7.89 -3.20
C ASN A 94 27.95 6.38 -3.45
N GLN A 95 27.51 5.62 -2.48
CA GLN A 95 27.21 4.20 -2.64
C GLN A 95 25.70 4.02 -2.99
N PRO A 96 25.32 2.94 -3.65
CA PRO A 96 23.91 2.64 -3.91
C PRO A 96 23.15 2.40 -2.61
N SER A 97 21.86 2.68 -2.65
CA SER A 97 20.88 2.22 -1.66
C SER A 97 20.24 0.95 -2.17
N GLY A 98 20.05 -0.05 -1.30
CA GLY A 98 19.48 -1.35 -1.63
C GLY A 98 18.16 -1.61 -0.90
N LEU A 99 17.16 -2.14 -1.63
CA LEU A 99 15.90 -2.61 -1.08
C LEU A 99 15.59 -3.99 -1.65
N ALA A 100 15.31 -4.96 -0.77
CA ALA A 100 14.87 -6.28 -1.20
C ALA A 100 13.63 -6.73 -0.43
N ILE A 101 12.75 -7.47 -1.11
CA ILE A 101 11.53 -7.97 -0.53
C ILE A 101 11.27 -9.41 -0.98
N GLU A 102 10.86 -10.25 -0.04
CA GLU A 102 10.45 -11.62 -0.29
C GLU A 102 9.00 -11.78 0.11
N PHE A 103 8.20 -12.35 -0.79
CA PHE A 103 6.76 -12.45 -0.60
C PHE A 103 6.16 -13.67 -1.28
N PHE A 104 5.04 -14.16 -0.73
CA PHE A 104 4.27 -15.26 -1.31
C PHE A 104 3.06 -14.72 -2.08
N HIS A 105 2.95 -15.10 -3.33
CA HIS A 105 1.82 -14.78 -4.21
C HIS A 105 1.70 -15.82 -5.32
N ALA A 106 0.48 -16.08 -5.80
CA ALA A 106 0.21 -17.04 -6.88
C ALA A 106 0.97 -18.36 -6.71
N GLU A 107 0.90 -18.94 -5.51
CA GLU A 107 1.54 -20.22 -5.10
C GLU A 107 3.08 -20.25 -5.25
N LYS A 108 3.73 -19.09 -5.34
CA LYS A 108 5.18 -18.94 -5.46
C LYS A 108 5.72 -17.99 -4.40
N ILE A 109 6.95 -18.22 -3.97
CA ILE A 109 7.73 -17.25 -3.20
C ILE A 109 8.61 -16.49 -4.18
N PHE A 110 8.43 -15.18 -4.23
CA PHE A 110 9.24 -14.28 -5.02
C PHE A 110 10.25 -13.57 -4.15
N TYR A 111 11.44 -13.35 -4.68
CA TYR A 111 12.44 -12.44 -4.14
C TYR A 111 12.68 -11.35 -5.19
N TYR A 112 12.44 -10.09 -4.81
CA TYR A 112 12.65 -8.92 -5.66
C TYR A 112 13.63 -7.98 -4.98
N HIS A 113 14.64 -7.53 -5.72
CA HIS A 113 15.72 -6.69 -5.22
C HIS A 113 16.01 -5.56 -6.20
N ILE A 114 16.22 -4.35 -5.66
CA ILE A 114 16.69 -3.19 -6.41
C ILE A 114 17.87 -2.54 -5.69
N GLU A 115 18.86 -2.12 -6.47
CA GLU A 115 19.86 -1.14 -6.04
C GLU A 115 19.74 0.10 -6.91
N PHE A 116 19.78 1.26 -6.29
CA PHE A 116 19.63 2.52 -7.00
C PHE A 116 20.48 3.62 -6.39
N LYS A 117 20.76 4.65 -7.21
CA LYS A 117 21.52 5.80 -6.80
C LYS A 117 21.09 7.02 -7.62
N LYS A 118 20.75 8.12 -6.93
CA LYS A 118 20.34 9.40 -7.57
C LYS A 118 19.25 9.25 -8.61
N GLY A 119 18.23 8.42 -8.33
CA GLY A 119 17.10 8.19 -9.24
C GLY A 119 17.38 7.20 -10.37
N GLU A 120 18.57 6.61 -10.47
CA GLU A 120 18.92 5.60 -11.45
C GLU A 120 18.95 4.21 -10.83
N VAL A 121 18.39 3.24 -11.51
CA VAL A 121 18.43 1.81 -11.15
C VAL A 121 19.76 1.24 -11.60
N LEU A 122 20.57 0.74 -10.66
CA LEU A 122 21.85 0.12 -10.93
C LEU A 122 21.73 -1.40 -11.05
N LEU A 123 20.89 -2.00 -10.19
CA LEU A 123 20.59 -3.43 -10.20
C LEU A 123 19.10 -3.61 -9.98
N GLU A 124 18.49 -4.53 -10.72
CA GLU A 124 17.13 -4.99 -10.49
C GLU A 124 17.06 -6.49 -10.78
N GLU A 125 16.53 -7.25 -9.82
CA GLU A 125 16.51 -8.71 -9.89
C GLU A 125 15.17 -9.25 -9.41
N LEU A 126 14.65 -10.27 -10.11
CA LEU A 126 13.50 -11.05 -9.70
C LEU A 126 13.82 -12.54 -9.73
N TYR A 127 13.57 -13.21 -8.62
CA TYR A 127 13.70 -14.67 -8.49
C TYR A 127 12.41 -15.31 -8.00
N ILE A 128 12.22 -16.57 -8.35
CA ILE A 128 11.36 -17.49 -7.61
C ILE A 128 12.24 -18.24 -6.62
N SER A 129 11.97 -18.04 -5.33
CA SER A 129 12.62 -18.81 -4.29
C SER A 129 12.07 -20.25 -4.24
N LYS A 130 12.95 -21.23 -4.24
CA LYS A 130 12.62 -22.65 -4.15
C LYS A 130 13.43 -23.31 -3.04
N LYS A 131 12.93 -24.42 -2.52
CA LYS A 131 13.56 -25.14 -1.42
C LYS A 131 15.03 -25.55 -1.69
N THR A 132 15.39 -25.80 -2.92
CA THR A 132 16.73 -26.32 -3.29
C THR A 132 17.61 -25.27 -3.97
N ARG A 133 17.05 -24.48 -4.86
CA ARG A 133 17.78 -23.46 -5.63
C ARG A 133 16.79 -22.44 -6.17
N ASP A 134 17.10 -21.16 -5.96
CA ASP A 134 16.34 -20.06 -6.54
C ASP A 134 16.48 -20.04 -8.07
N VAL A 135 15.41 -19.61 -8.73
CA VAL A 135 15.35 -19.50 -10.20
C VAL A 135 15.25 -18.03 -10.55
N GLU A 136 16.27 -17.51 -11.20
CA GLU A 136 16.25 -16.18 -11.76
C GLU A 136 15.19 -16.07 -12.86
N ILE A 137 14.37 -15.04 -12.78
CA ILE A 137 13.38 -14.70 -13.80
C ILE A 137 13.95 -13.61 -14.71
N PHE A 138 14.47 -12.55 -14.10
CA PHE A 138 15.24 -11.54 -14.81
C PHE A 138 16.29 -10.91 -13.88
N ARG A 139 17.33 -10.36 -14.51
CA ARG A 139 18.34 -9.52 -13.89
C ARG A 139 18.65 -8.34 -14.83
N ARG A 140 18.71 -7.15 -14.26
CA ARG A 140 19.19 -5.95 -14.90
C ARG A 140 20.38 -5.42 -14.12
N ASP A 141 21.51 -5.16 -14.79
CA ASP A 141 22.73 -4.58 -14.26
C ASP A 141 23.07 -3.36 -15.11
N GLY A 142 22.70 -2.18 -14.62
CA GLY A 142 22.69 -0.94 -15.39
C GLY A 142 21.82 -1.06 -16.66
N ASN A 143 22.48 -1.05 -17.82
CA ASN A 143 21.81 -1.20 -19.11
C ASN A 143 21.77 -2.66 -19.61
N LYS A 144 22.39 -3.60 -18.90
CA LYS A 144 22.37 -5.00 -19.31
C LYS A 144 21.16 -5.70 -18.72
N ILE A 145 20.26 -6.14 -19.57
CA ILE A 145 19.07 -6.89 -19.19
C ILE A 145 19.24 -8.35 -19.59
N HIS A 146 18.93 -9.24 -18.67
CA HIS A 146 18.82 -10.67 -18.90
C HIS A 146 17.46 -11.16 -18.43
N ILE A 147 16.73 -11.88 -19.28
CA ILE A 147 15.48 -12.55 -18.93
C ILE A 147 15.67 -14.02 -19.21
N ASN A 148 15.30 -14.85 -18.25
CA ASN A 148 15.41 -16.29 -18.37
C ASN A 148 14.52 -16.82 -19.50
N GLU A 149 15.13 -17.51 -20.47
CA GLU A 149 14.48 -17.96 -21.70
C GLU A 149 13.31 -18.92 -21.46
N ASP A 150 13.32 -19.66 -20.34
CA ASP A 150 12.21 -20.55 -19.95
C ASP A 150 10.87 -19.83 -19.78
N TYR A 151 10.90 -18.51 -19.56
CA TYR A 151 9.73 -17.66 -19.35
C TYR A 151 9.40 -16.77 -20.56
N LEU A 152 10.26 -16.72 -21.55
CA LEU A 152 10.02 -15.93 -22.76
C LEU A 152 8.93 -16.56 -23.65
N PRO A 153 8.23 -15.73 -24.43
CA PRO A 153 7.31 -16.21 -25.46
C PRO A 153 7.99 -17.19 -26.45
N LYS A 154 7.27 -18.21 -26.90
CA LYS A 154 7.80 -19.22 -27.81
C LYS A 154 8.41 -18.60 -29.06
N GLY A 155 9.67 -18.97 -29.34
CA GLY A 155 10.42 -18.51 -30.51
C GLY A 155 11.15 -17.18 -30.31
N MET A 156 11.13 -16.64 -29.12
CA MET A 156 11.93 -15.46 -28.72
C MET A 156 13.18 -15.91 -27.98
N SER A 157 14.35 -15.37 -28.37
CA SER A 157 15.57 -15.46 -27.56
C SER A 157 15.75 -14.22 -26.68
N ASN A 158 16.51 -14.36 -25.60
CA ASN A 158 16.81 -13.23 -24.72
C ASN A 158 17.41 -12.03 -25.49
N GLU A 159 18.36 -12.26 -26.39
CA GLU A 159 18.98 -11.20 -27.21
C GLU A 159 17.94 -10.35 -27.96
N LYS A 160 17.05 -11.01 -28.70
CA LYS A 160 16.02 -10.31 -29.49
C LYS A 160 15.03 -9.55 -28.63
N TYR A 161 14.74 -10.09 -27.44
CA TYR A 161 13.81 -9.48 -26.52
C TYR A 161 14.42 -8.22 -25.87
N VAL A 162 15.69 -8.34 -25.46
CA VAL A 162 16.46 -7.24 -24.86
C VAL A 162 16.68 -6.10 -25.84
N ASP A 163 16.99 -6.38 -27.11
CA ASP A 163 17.12 -5.33 -28.15
C ASP A 163 15.85 -4.45 -28.29
N VAL A 164 14.69 -5.02 -28.02
CA VAL A 164 13.43 -4.26 -27.99
C VAL A 164 13.31 -3.46 -26.72
N LEU A 165 13.62 -4.08 -25.56
CA LEU A 165 13.51 -3.42 -24.25
C LEU A 165 14.45 -2.23 -24.10
N ASP A 166 15.69 -2.31 -24.60
CA ASP A 166 16.70 -1.25 -24.54
C ASP A 166 16.23 0.08 -25.17
N ARG A 167 15.23 0.00 -26.06
CA ARG A 167 14.64 1.19 -26.69
C ARG A 167 13.62 1.91 -25.80
N PHE A 168 13.08 1.23 -24.80
CA PHE A 168 11.96 1.72 -23.99
C PHE A 168 12.33 1.89 -22.50
N ILE A 169 13.31 1.12 -22.00
CA ILE A 169 13.69 1.15 -20.58
C ILE A 169 14.68 2.28 -20.34
N ARG A 170 14.25 3.30 -19.61
CA ARG A 170 15.11 4.38 -19.13
C ARG A 170 15.86 3.96 -17.87
N PRO A 171 16.97 4.66 -17.51
CA PRO A 171 17.73 4.36 -16.30
C PRO A 171 16.92 4.42 -14.98
N ASP A 172 15.88 5.26 -14.92
CA ASP A 172 15.02 5.48 -13.77
C ASP A 172 13.86 4.48 -13.66
N MET A 173 13.57 3.72 -14.72
CA MET A 173 12.42 2.81 -14.78
C MET A 173 12.73 1.45 -14.18
N LEU A 174 11.73 0.85 -13.52
CA LEU A 174 11.77 -0.53 -13.04
C LEU A 174 11.23 -1.49 -14.11
N LEU A 175 11.99 -2.56 -14.37
CA LEU A 175 11.62 -3.59 -15.35
C LEU A 175 10.37 -4.37 -14.90
N LEU A 176 10.26 -4.69 -13.60
CA LEU A 176 9.05 -5.30 -13.02
C LEU A 176 7.80 -4.51 -13.36
N SER A 177 7.86 -3.21 -13.16
CA SER A 177 6.74 -2.29 -13.41
C SER A 177 6.45 -2.09 -14.89
N PHE A 178 7.50 -2.06 -15.71
CA PHE A 178 7.34 -1.95 -17.16
C PHE A 178 6.51 -3.11 -17.70
N PHE A 179 6.82 -4.34 -17.30
CA PHE A 179 6.02 -5.50 -17.70
C PHE A 179 4.61 -5.43 -17.08
N GLY A 180 4.50 -5.11 -15.79
CA GLY A 180 3.22 -5.04 -15.11
C GLY A 180 2.23 -4.06 -15.73
N HIS A 181 2.70 -2.89 -16.15
CA HIS A 181 1.84 -1.84 -16.71
C HIS A 181 1.59 -2.00 -18.21
N TYR A 182 2.61 -2.32 -18.99
CA TYR A 182 2.51 -2.25 -20.45
C TYR A 182 2.36 -3.61 -21.11
N TYR A 183 2.83 -4.69 -20.48
CA TYR A 183 2.83 -6.03 -21.06
C TYR A 183 2.36 -7.11 -20.05
N PRO A 184 1.17 -6.93 -19.42
CA PRO A 184 0.74 -7.78 -18.29
C PRO A 184 0.49 -9.24 -18.67
N ASN A 185 0.37 -9.56 -19.97
CA ASN A 185 0.13 -10.92 -20.45
C ASN A 185 1.35 -11.57 -21.14
N GLU A 186 2.45 -10.83 -21.23
CA GLU A 186 3.63 -11.31 -22.00
C GLU A 186 4.44 -12.35 -21.21
N ILE A 187 4.79 -12.02 -19.96
CA ILE A 187 5.53 -12.92 -19.06
C ILE A 187 4.76 -13.02 -17.75
N LYS A 188 3.87 -14.02 -17.69
CA LYS A 188 2.93 -14.18 -16.57
C LYS A 188 3.59 -14.15 -15.19
N VAL A 189 4.76 -14.75 -15.05
CA VAL A 189 5.45 -14.81 -13.75
C VAL A 189 5.90 -13.43 -13.26
N ILE A 190 6.26 -12.51 -14.15
CA ILE A 190 6.60 -11.12 -13.81
C ILE A 190 5.32 -10.37 -13.42
N THR A 191 4.24 -10.60 -14.17
CA THR A 191 2.94 -10.02 -13.83
C THR A 191 2.42 -10.51 -12.48
N ASP A 192 2.54 -11.81 -12.18
CA ASP A 192 2.17 -12.36 -10.87
C ASP A 192 2.93 -11.62 -9.74
N ALA A 193 4.24 -11.38 -9.90
CA ALA A 193 5.03 -10.66 -8.93
C ALA A 193 4.59 -9.18 -8.79
N PHE A 194 4.34 -8.48 -9.90
CA PHE A 194 3.85 -7.10 -9.91
C PHE A 194 2.48 -6.97 -9.23
N MET A 195 1.55 -7.89 -9.52
CA MET A 195 0.20 -7.86 -8.95
C MET A 195 0.18 -8.01 -7.43
N TRP A 196 1.20 -8.62 -6.81
CA TRP A 196 1.30 -8.62 -5.36
C TRP A 196 1.46 -7.21 -4.78
N PHE A 197 2.23 -6.34 -5.42
CA PHE A 197 2.36 -4.93 -5.02
C PHE A 197 1.06 -4.16 -5.21
N VAL A 198 0.30 -4.47 -6.27
CA VAL A 198 -0.98 -3.80 -6.58
C VAL A 198 -2.08 -4.24 -5.62
N ASP A 199 -2.25 -5.55 -5.41
CA ASP A 199 -3.45 -6.12 -4.76
C ASP A 199 -3.22 -6.47 -3.29
N SER A 200 -1.99 -6.82 -2.90
CA SER A 200 -1.73 -7.43 -1.59
C SER A 200 -0.97 -6.53 -0.63
N LEU A 201 0.01 -5.76 -1.11
CA LEU A 201 0.78 -4.88 -0.24
C LEU A 201 0.00 -3.59 0.04
N ARG A 202 -0.21 -3.30 1.32
CA ARG A 202 -0.80 -2.02 1.77
C ARG A 202 0.11 -1.44 2.85
N VAL A 203 0.64 -0.26 2.61
CA VAL A 203 1.44 0.48 3.59
C VAL A 203 0.59 1.61 4.15
N VAL A 204 0.37 1.60 5.46
CA VAL A 204 -0.45 2.59 6.16
C VAL A 204 0.45 3.37 7.11
N LEU A 205 0.68 4.61 6.79
CA LEU A 205 1.45 5.55 7.61
C LEU A 205 0.52 6.29 8.59
N PRO A 206 1.07 6.91 9.66
CA PRO A 206 0.25 7.62 10.64
C PRO A 206 -0.61 8.75 10.07
N ASP A 207 -0.20 9.31 8.94
CA ASP A 207 -0.90 10.38 8.22
C ASP A 207 -1.74 9.86 7.03
N THR A 208 -1.74 8.55 6.79
CA THR A 208 -2.59 7.95 5.76
C THR A 208 -4.05 8.02 6.17
N VAL A 209 -4.86 8.68 5.38
CA VAL A 209 -6.32 8.75 5.53
C VAL A 209 -6.95 7.92 4.44
N SER A 210 -7.70 6.89 4.81
CA SER A 210 -8.40 6.05 3.82
C SER A 210 -9.47 6.85 3.07
N GLY A 211 -10.08 7.81 3.76
CA GLY A 211 -11.04 8.76 3.21
C GLY A 211 -12.34 8.17 2.64
N TYR A 212 -12.37 6.87 2.36
CA TYR A 212 -13.50 6.23 1.67
C TYR A 212 -14.51 5.56 2.60
N VAL A 213 -14.31 5.63 3.92
CA VAL A 213 -15.17 4.95 4.89
C VAL A 213 -16.64 5.34 4.76
N PRO A 214 -17.03 6.63 4.58
CA PRO A 214 -18.44 7.00 4.39
C PRO A 214 -19.08 6.31 3.19
N HIS A 215 -18.36 6.23 2.07
CA HIS A 215 -18.85 5.59 0.85
C HIS A 215 -18.97 4.07 1.01
N LEU A 216 -17.95 3.42 1.60
CA LEU A 216 -17.98 1.97 1.87
C LEU A 216 -19.11 1.59 2.80
N LEU A 217 -19.34 2.34 3.87
CA LEU A 217 -20.46 2.12 4.80
C LEU A 217 -21.83 2.26 4.12
N ASP A 218 -21.98 3.20 3.19
CA ASP A 218 -23.22 3.38 2.44
C ASP A 218 -23.48 2.23 1.46
N LYS A 219 -22.47 1.80 0.71
CA LYS A 219 -22.62 0.88 -0.43
C LYS A 219 -22.39 -0.58 -0.11
N HIS A 220 -21.56 -0.90 0.89
CA HIS A 220 -21.09 -2.25 1.13
C HIS A 220 -21.67 -2.84 2.43
N ALA A 221 -22.77 -3.62 2.31
CA ALA A 221 -23.47 -4.18 3.46
C ALA A 221 -22.57 -5.04 4.38
N PRO A 222 -21.74 -5.97 3.88
CA PRO A 222 -20.83 -6.73 4.74
C PRO A 222 -19.83 -5.87 5.51
N PHE A 223 -19.32 -4.78 4.89
CA PHE A 223 -18.46 -3.83 5.59
C PHE A 223 -19.20 -3.10 6.71
N ARG A 224 -20.44 -2.67 6.46
CA ARG A 224 -21.29 -2.02 7.45
C ARG A 224 -21.58 -2.94 8.64
N GLU A 225 -21.86 -4.21 8.40
CA GLU A 225 -22.06 -5.23 9.43
C GLU A 225 -20.79 -5.38 10.28
N LEU A 226 -19.65 -5.62 9.65
CA LEU A 226 -18.37 -5.73 10.36
C LEU A 226 -18.09 -4.52 11.26
N VAL A 227 -18.29 -3.30 10.74
CA VAL A 227 -18.01 -2.07 11.51
C VAL A 227 -18.96 -1.97 12.70
N ASN A 228 -20.25 -2.19 12.51
CA ASN A 228 -21.27 -2.06 13.56
C ASN A 228 -21.18 -3.18 14.62
N ASP A 229 -20.69 -4.34 14.26
CA ASP A 229 -20.39 -5.41 15.21
C ASP A 229 -19.11 -5.13 16.01
N THR A 230 -18.11 -4.53 15.37
CA THR A 230 -16.80 -4.29 15.99
C THR A 230 -16.79 -3.06 16.90
N MET A 231 -17.49 -1.97 16.53
CA MET A 231 -17.43 -0.70 17.27
C MET A 231 -17.81 -0.80 18.75
N PRO A 232 -18.86 -1.52 19.16
CA PRO A 232 -19.20 -1.71 20.56
C PRO A 232 -18.11 -2.46 21.34
N GLU A 233 -17.47 -3.46 20.72
CA GLU A 233 -16.41 -4.27 21.35
C GLU A 233 -15.15 -3.46 21.64
N LEU A 234 -14.87 -2.43 20.84
CA LEU A 234 -13.74 -1.52 21.04
C LEU A 234 -13.90 -0.57 22.22
N LYS A 235 -15.05 -0.61 22.90
CA LYS A 235 -15.36 0.19 24.11
C LYS A 235 -15.12 1.70 23.92
N THR A 236 -15.35 2.21 22.73
CA THR A 236 -15.28 3.65 22.42
C THR A 236 -16.53 4.41 22.87
N GLY A 237 -17.56 3.67 23.28
CA GLY A 237 -18.89 4.22 23.60
C GLY A 237 -19.74 4.47 22.35
N ILE A 238 -19.27 4.12 21.15
CA ILE A 238 -20.03 4.17 19.90
C ILE A 238 -20.77 2.86 19.73
N SER A 239 -22.09 2.93 19.58
CA SER A 239 -22.97 1.78 19.34
C SER A 239 -22.95 1.37 17.87
N SER A 240 -22.94 2.35 16.97
CA SER A 240 -22.88 2.12 15.51
C SER A 240 -22.37 3.35 14.77
N LEU A 241 -21.99 3.17 13.50
CA LEU A 241 -21.71 4.26 12.58
C LEU A 241 -22.82 4.34 11.52
N GLU A 242 -23.22 5.56 11.23
CA GLU A 242 -24.18 5.86 10.15
C GLU A 242 -23.57 6.81 9.14
N VAL A 243 -24.14 6.84 7.94
CA VAL A 243 -23.78 7.79 6.90
C VAL A 243 -24.84 8.87 6.80
N ASN A 244 -24.42 10.11 6.99
CA ASN A 244 -25.23 11.27 6.67
C ASN A 244 -25.03 11.57 5.16
N LYS A 245 -26.11 11.45 4.37
CA LYS A 245 -26.11 11.63 2.93
C LYS A 245 -26.95 12.85 2.56
N VAL A 246 -26.31 13.86 1.98
CA VAL A 246 -26.93 15.14 1.63
C VAL A 246 -26.67 15.45 0.16
N PRO A 247 -27.69 15.88 -0.62
CA PRO A 247 -27.48 16.31 -2.00
C PRO A 247 -26.68 17.60 -2.03
N VAL A 248 -25.72 17.70 -2.97
CA VAL A 248 -24.88 18.90 -3.13
C VAL A 248 -24.76 19.32 -4.59
N SER A 249 -24.65 20.62 -4.81
CA SER A 249 -24.38 21.24 -6.13
C SER A 249 -23.31 22.31 -6.03
N GLU A 250 -22.76 22.74 -7.16
CA GLU A 250 -21.77 23.83 -7.17
C GLU A 250 -22.34 25.13 -6.57
N GLU A 251 -23.65 25.35 -6.68
CA GLU A 251 -24.33 26.50 -6.10
C GLU A 251 -24.42 26.43 -4.57
N THR A 252 -24.66 25.24 -4.02
CA THR A 252 -24.79 25.05 -2.57
C THR A 252 -23.46 25.11 -1.81
N VAL A 253 -22.34 24.91 -2.52
CA VAL A 253 -20.99 24.88 -1.95
C VAL A 253 -20.17 26.12 -2.31
N GLN A 254 -20.85 27.25 -2.63
CA GLN A 254 -20.19 28.51 -3.02
C GLN A 254 -19.07 28.92 -2.07
N GLY A 255 -17.90 29.28 -2.65
CA GLY A 255 -16.71 29.69 -1.92
C GLY A 255 -15.79 28.56 -1.48
N ASN A 256 -16.15 27.28 -1.69
CA ASN A 256 -15.28 26.14 -1.40
C ASN A 256 -14.80 25.50 -2.70
N GLN A 257 -13.64 25.94 -3.19
CA GLN A 257 -13.08 25.45 -4.45
C GLN A 257 -12.84 23.94 -4.46
N ALA A 258 -12.35 23.37 -3.36
CA ALA A 258 -12.10 21.92 -3.24
C ALA A 258 -13.39 21.10 -3.42
N MET A 259 -14.51 21.58 -2.87
CA MET A 259 -15.82 20.96 -3.05
C MET A 259 -16.33 21.07 -4.50
N ILE A 260 -16.13 22.22 -5.14
CA ILE A 260 -16.51 22.44 -6.54
C ILE A 260 -15.75 21.47 -7.45
N ASP A 261 -14.43 21.37 -7.26
CA ASP A 261 -13.58 20.48 -8.05
C ASP A 261 -13.96 19.00 -7.82
N ALA A 262 -14.24 18.61 -6.59
CA ALA A 262 -14.71 17.26 -6.27
C ALA A 262 -16.07 16.94 -6.91
N ILE A 263 -17.00 17.88 -6.95
CA ILE A 263 -18.30 17.72 -7.62
C ILE A 263 -18.10 17.51 -9.13
N ARG A 264 -17.18 18.25 -9.74
CA ARG A 264 -16.87 18.12 -11.19
C ARG A 264 -16.23 16.78 -11.51
N GLU A 265 -15.27 16.34 -10.68
CA GLU A 265 -14.63 15.04 -10.86
C GLU A 265 -15.60 13.89 -10.61
N ALA A 266 -16.45 13.97 -9.59
CA ALA A 266 -17.46 12.95 -9.33
C ALA A 266 -18.40 12.75 -10.53
N ARG A 267 -18.77 13.82 -11.24
CA ARG A 267 -19.60 13.73 -12.47
C ARG A 267 -18.88 13.06 -13.64
N LYS A 268 -17.54 13.15 -13.71
CA LYS A 268 -16.74 12.47 -14.75
C LYS A 268 -16.56 10.98 -14.48
N SER A 269 -16.57 10.60 -13.20
CA SER A 269 -16.35 9.22 -12.75
C SER A 269 -17.49 8.79 -11.82
N PRO A 270 -18.67 8.43 -12.36
CA PRO A 270 -19.82 7.97 -11.57
C PRO A 270 -19.43 6.82 -10.63
N ASP A 271 -20.09 6.76 -9.49
CA ASP A 271 -19.88 5.77 -8.43
C ASP A 271 -18.46 5.75 -7.80
N THR A 272 -17.57 6.65 -8.23
CA THR A 272 -16.23 6.79 -7.66
C THR A 272 -16.20 7.96 -6.67
N PRO A 273 -15.94 7.72 -5.38
CA PRO A 273 -15.93 8.79 -4.39
C PRO A 273 -14.71 9.72 -4.57
N GLN A 274 -14.95 11.02 -4.50
CA GLN A 274 -13.93 12.04 -4.36
C GLN A 274 -13.81 12.41 -2.88
N VAL A 275 -12.62 12.33 -2.32
CA VAL A 275 -12.38 12.61 -0.90
C VAL A 275 -12.10 14.09 -0.71
N VAL A 276 -12.84 14.73 0.18
CA VAL A 276 -12.64 16.12 0.56
C VAL A 276 -12.49 16.22 2.06
N GLN A 277 -11.45 16.91 2.51
CA GLN A 277 -11.30 17.32 3.90
C GLN A 277 -11.82 18.74 4.07
N ARG A 278 -12.64 18.97 5.08
CA ARG A 278 -13.14 20.29 5.42
C ARG A 278 -12.97 20.60 6.90
N MET A 279 -12.67 21.84 7.20
CA MET A 279 -12.71 22.34 8.57
C MET A 279 -14.15 22.64 8.95
N THR A 280 -14.57 22.12 10.09
CA THR A 280 -15.84 22.44 10.75
C THR A 280 -15.58 23.03 12.14
N GLU A 281 -16.59 23.54 12.80
CA GLU A 281 -16.48 24.00 14.19
C GLU A 281 -16.04 22.87 15.14
N ALA A 282 -16.35 21.63 14.79
CA ALA A 282 -16.02 20.43 15.56
C ALA A 282 -14.65 19.81 15.19
N GLY A 283 -13.93 20.35 14.19
CA GLY A 283 -12.63 19.84 13.74
C GLY A 283 -12.61 19.50 12.25
N VAL A 284 -11.65 18.67 11.84
CA VAL A 284 -11.53 18.20 10.46
C VAL A 284 -12.55 17.09 10.20
N GLU A 285 -13.35 17.25 9.18
CA GLU A 285 -14.31 16.26 8.72
C GLU A 285 -13.95 15.76 7.32
N ILE A 286 -14.02 14.45 7.12
CA ILE A 286 -13.84 13.81 5.81
C ILE A 286 -15.21 13.60 5.19
N ALA A 287 -15.38 14.09 3.99
CA ALA A 287 -16.56 13.90 3.17
C ALA A 287 -16.23 13.16 1.87
N ASN A 288 -17.12 12.28 1.45
CA ASN A 288 -17.08 11.69 0.11
C ASN A 288 -18.11 12.39 -0.80
N ILE A 289 -17.65 12.89 -1.93
CA ILE A 289 -18.50 13.47 -2.97
C ILE A 289 -18.64 12.43 -4.08
N VAL A 290 -19.86 11.99 -4.35
CA VAL A 290 -20.14 10.89 -5.29
C VAL A 290 -21.29 11.27 -6.19
N PHE A 291 -21.15 11.03 -7.49
CA PHE A 291 -22.27 11.12 -8.43
C PHE A 291 -22.88 9.73 -8.60
N GLU A 292 -24.11 9.57 -8.12
CA GLU A 292 -24.87 8.34 -8.18
C GLU A 292 -26.35 8.64 -8.37
N ASP A 293 -27.06 7.78 -9.09
CA ASP A 293 -28.50 7.92 -9.37
C ASP A 293 -28.88 9.29 -9.97
N GLY A 294 -28.01 9.85 -10.83
CA GLY A 294 -28.24 11.12 -11.51
C GLY A 294 -28.01 12.39 -10.67
N GLN A 295 -27.51 12.23 -9.43
CA GLN A 295 -27.31 13.33 -8.49
C GLN A 295 -25.94 13.24 -7.80
N VAL A 296 -25.40 14.39 -7.39
CA VAL A 296 -24.18 14.43 -6.56
C VAL A 296 -24.55 14.43 -5.10
N TRP A 297 -23.93 13.52 -4.35
CA TRP A 297 -24.14 13.34 -2.91
C TRP A 297 -22.86 13.66 -2.15
N GLN A 298 -23.01 14.34 -1.03
CA GLN A 298 -22.02 14.41 0.02
C GLN A 298 -22.35 13.37 1.08
N LYS A 299 -21.38 12.52 1.42
CA LYS A 299 -21.50 11.49 2.47
C LYS A 299 -20.50 11.79 3.57
N THR A 300 -20.95 11.87 4.80
CA THR A 300 -20.11 12.05 6.00
C THR A 300 -20.46 11.00 7.04
N LEU A 301 -19.55 10.75 7.97
CA LEU A 301 -19.78 9.79 9.07
C LEU A 301 -20.43 10.46 10.26
N VAL A 302 -21.32 9.70 10.88
CA VAL A 302 -22.01 10.06 12.13
C VAL A 302 -21.82 8.92 13.12
N SER A 303 -21.32 9.20 14.31
CA SER A 303 -21.30 8.26 15.42
C SER A 303 -22.69 8.23 16.10
N VAL A 304 -23.14 7.03 16.45
CA VAL A 304 -24.37 6.80 17.21
C VAL A 304 -23.96 6.27 18.57
N ARG A 305 -24.47 6.89 19.62
CA ARG A 305 -24.27 6.49 21.02
C ARG A 305 -25.61 6.22 21.67
N GLU A 306 -25.66 5.29 22.59
CA GLU A 306 -26.85 4.93 23.34
C GLU A 306 -26.64 5.27 24.82
N ASP A 307 -27.58 5.96 25.44
CA ASP A 307 -27.53 6.21 26.88
C ASP A 307 -28.08 5.01 27.68
N ALA A 308 -27.99 5.09 29.00
CA ALA A 308 -28.44 4.03 29.90
C ALA A 308 -29.96 3.78 29.85
N ARG A 309 -30.72 4.63 29.16
CA ARG A 309 -32.17 4.55 28.99
C ARG A 309 -32.56 4.08 27.57
N GLY A 310 -31.57 3.81 26.70
CA GLY A 310 -31.81 3.40 25.31
C GLY A 310 -32.05 4.55 24.34
N HIS A 311 -31.81 5.81 24.72
CA HIS A 311 -31.90 6.93 23.79
C HIS A 311 -30.66 7.03 22.92
N LEU A 312 -30.86 7.22 21.61
CA LEU A 312 -29.79 7.34 20.62
C LEU A 312 -29.43 8.81 20.41
N TYR A 313 -28.13 9.08 20.48
CA TYR A 313 -27.52 10.38 20.19
C TYR A 313 -26.62 10.26 18.98
N LYS A 314 -26.79 11.16 18.01
CA LYS A 314 -25.99 11.23 16.79
C LYS A 314 -25.08 12.43 16.84
N ALA A 315 -23.81 12.21 16.49
CA ALA A 315 -22.81 13.26 16.47
C ALA A 315 -21.87 13.11 15.27
N PRO A 316 -21.35 14.23 14.71
CA PRO A 316 -20.33 14.16 13.66
C PRO A 316 -19.09 13.42 14.17
N ILE A 317 -18.45 12.63 13.29
CA ILE A 317 -17.26 11.86 13.68
C ILE A 317 -16.09 12.77 14.11
N SER A 318 -16.06 14.00 13.66
CA SER A 318 -15.03 15.00 13.97
C SER A 318 -14.96 15.40 15.45
N ILE A 319 -15.99 15.10 16.25
CA ILE A 319 -15.95 15.32 17.71
C ILE A 319 -15.34 14.15 18.48
N GLU A 320 -15.17 13.01 17.85
CA GLU A 320 -14.56 11.84 18.47
C GLU A 320 -13.05 12.08 18.70
N SER A 321 -12.47 11.33 19.63
CA SER A 321 -11.02 11.40 19.87
C SER A 321 -10.24 10.96 18.61
N ASP A 322 -9.02 11.49 18.45
CA ASP A 322 -8.13 11.13 17.33
C ASP A 322 -7.94 9.61 17.23
N GLY A 323 -7.81 8.93 18.38
CA GLY A 323 -7.67 7.48 18.44
C GLY A 323 -8.91 6.76 17.90
N THR A 324 -10.11 7.23 18.23
CA THR A 324 -11.38 6.68 17.73
C THR A 324 -11.52 6.92 16.24
N GLN A 325 -11.22 8.13 15.76
CA GLN A 325 -11.25 8.44 14.33
C GLN A 325 -10.28 7.55 13.55
N ARG A 326 -9.06 7.34 14.07
CA ARG A 326 -8.07 6.44 13.47
C ARG A 326 -8.51 4.98 13.44
N LEU A 327 -9.13 4.47 14.49
CA LEU A 327 -9.70 3.13 14.49
C LEU A 327 -10.73 2.96 13.36
N ILE A 328 -11.60 3.94 13.18
CA ILE A 328 -12.62 3.92 12.12
C ILE A 328 -11.96 3.94 10.73
N GLU A 329 -10.93 4.78 10.54
CA GLU A 329 -10.18 4.84 9.28
C GLU A 329 -9.45 3.53 8.93
N TYR A 330 -9.11 2.71 9.93
CA TYR A 330 -8.48 1.42 9.73
C TYR A 330 -9.46 0.27 9.45
N MET A 331 -10.79 0.47 9.65
CA MET A 331 -11.79 -0.57 9.42
C MET A 331 -11.75 -1.17 7.99
N PRO A 332 -11.55 -0.40 6.91
CA PRO A 332 -11.43 -0.96 5.57
C PRO A 332 -10.25 -1.93 5.42
N LEU A 333 -9.15 -1.69 6.17
CA LEU A 333 -7.99 -2.58 6.16
C LEU A 333 -8.32 -3.90 6.85
N PHE A 334 -8.95 -3.86 8.01
CA PHE A 334 -9.41 -5.07 8.70
C PHE A 334 -10.37 -5.87 7.83
N PHE A 335 -11.31 -5.21 7.17
CA PHE A 335 -12.23 -5.85 6.25
C PHE A 335 -11.54 -6.52 5.05
N SER A 336 -10.44 -5.96 4.56
CA SER A 336 -9.70 -6.51 3.40
C SER A 336 -8.89 -7.77 3.74
N VAL A 337 -8.67 -8.07 5.02
CA VAL A 337 -7.86 -9.23 5.48
C VAL A 337 -8.70 -10.31 6.16
N THR A 338 -9.99 -10.08 6.36
CA THR A 338 -10.96 -11.06 6.83
C THR A 338 -11.70 -11.73 5.69
#